data_825adede3f379acc59acd4522d80a800
#
_entry.id   825adede3f379acc59acd4522d80a800
#
_cell.length_a   1.000
_cell.length_b   1.000
_cell.length_c   1.000
_cell.angle_alpha   90.00
_cell.angle_beta   90.00
_cell.angle_gamma   90.00
#
_symmetry.space_group_name_H-M   'P 1'
#
loop_
_entity.id
_entity.type
_entity.pdbx_description
1 polymer ?
#
loop_
_entity_poly.entity_id
_entity_poly.type
_entity_poly.pdbx_seq_one_letter_code
_entity_poly.pdbx_strand_id
1 'polypeptide(L)'
;MNIHRSLAPLCAALALLPGGISIADAAAPRSTAAAPVFEQWRETPHRGHDELLTAGLGLDALRSTTAPAFANPAQPTADESRRRAIWSSWRGIADLTPGGGFGDVYGRLQAVPGREFSAYARIPGARHPHRVLVQVPDTFDAARRCLVVAASSGSRGIYGAIAVAGSWGLTHGCAVAYTDKGTGSDYYDLDAKIGFQVDGTPASQGALAFAPVTPTAAHGVAFKHAHSGDNPEADWGQHLLQALQFGLQALDRAYPESAPFTPATTRTLGVGVSNGGGAVLRAAEIDGDWFDAMVAGEPNVSVAGAPPLYDFVTQAALLMPCALLALEDLPQPPLQAQAAAAGSQRCALLKTAGQLQGEDTATQARSARQQLTDAGLSDGALRAGAFSTGFDLWRAIAVTYASAYGRYGAGEHPCAYRFSAAAADGIPGPAAAALRASWWSEGSGIPPGSGVVLVDGNAARSPEDPLQGLNCLRALGRGDSADARRVRAGIAEAAAKAPRRGLPIVVIHGMDDGLVPIGMTSDRYVPLARKAGAQIAYWRVDNAQHFDAVLAFPDYRKRYVPLLPYMFAAMDQVWDHLEDPARALPQDARIQPTPRAEAPLQREQLSIPAAPGR
;
A
#
# COMPACT_ATOMS: atom_id res chain seq x y z
N MET A 1 47.78 -27.48 -55.09
CA MET A 1 47.42 -28.84 -55.52
C MET A 1 45.94 -28.96 -55.30
N ASN A 2 45.16 -28.68 -56.32
CA ASN A 2 44.31 -29.61 -57.09
C ASN A 2 43.23 -30.30 -56.23
N ILE A 3 41.93 -30.31 -56.50
CA ILE A 3 41.17 -30.27 -57.78
C ILE A 3 39.67 -30.08 -57.46
N HIS A 4 39.03 -29.26 -58.27
CA HIS A 4 37.60 -29.13 -58.62
C HIS A 4 36.73 -30.40 -58.53
N ARG A 5 35.40 -30.21 -58.22
CA ARG A 5 34.38 -30.35 -59.28
C ARG A 5 32.96 -29.95 -58.79
N SER A 6 32.38 -29.08 -59.58
CA SER A 6 30.95 -28.70 -59.64
C SER A 6 30.05 -29.87 -60.09
N LEU A 7 28.75 -29.77 -59.75
CA LEU A 7 27.63 -30.06 -60.66
C LEU A 7 26.28 -29.65 -60.01
N ALA A 8 25.59 -28.75 -60.63
CA ALA A 8 24.15 -28.52 -60.64
C ALA A 8 23.67 -28.95 -62.03
N PRO A 9 22.35 -28.91 -62.41
CA PRO A 9 21.08 -28.77 -61.71
C PRO A 9 20.03 -29.83 -62.16
N LEU A 10 18.86 -29.87 -61.54
CA LEU A 10 17.64 -30.18 -62.31
C LEU A 10 16.38 -29.60 -61.60
N CYS A 11 15.72 -28.71 -62.34
CA CYS A 11 14.38 -28.19 -62.03
C CYS A 11 13.30 -29.25 -62.34
N ALA A 12 12.30 -29.35 -61.45
CA ALA A 12 10.98 -29.84 -61.83
C ALA A 12 9.92 -29.02 -61.06
N ALA A 13 9.16 -28.28 -61.86
CA ALA A 13 7.98 -27.56 -61.40
C ALA A 13 6.80 -28.51 -61.24
N LEU A 14 6.06 -28.37 -60.12
CA LEU A 14 4.69 -28.89 -60.06
C LEU A 14 3.78 -27.84 -59.38
N ALA A 15 2.59 -27.71 -59.95
CA ALA A 15 1.63 -26.65 -59.82
C ALA A 15 0.88 -26.64 -58.50
N LEU A 16 0.46 -25.42 -58.12
CA LEU A 16 -0.40 -24.99 -57.02
C LEU A 16 -1.83 -25.56 -57.12
N LEU A 17 -2.35 -25.93 -55.93
CA LEU A 17 -3.78 -25.83 -55.59
C LEU A 17 -3.89 -25.20 -54.18
N PRO A 18 -4.78 -24.23 -53.95
CA PRO A 18 -4.93 -23.57 -52.65
C PRO A 18 -5.96 -24.33 -51.82
N GLY A 19 -5.50 -25.09 -50.86
CA GLY A 19 -6.32 -25.60 -49.77
C GLY A 19 -6.02 -24.85 -48.50
N GLY A 20 -6.85 -23.87 -48.14
CA GLY A 20 -6.75 -23.15 -46.84
C GLY A 20 -7.05 -24.12 -45.70
N ILE A 21 -6.03 -24.47 -44.93
CA ILE A 21 -6.17 -25.08 -43.61
C ILE A 21 -6.08 -23.93 -42.60
N SER A 22 -7.23 -23.56 -42.03
CA SER A 22 -7.27 -22.75 -40.79
C SER A 22 -6.54 -23.53 -39.71
N ILE A 23 -5.34 -23.11 -39.37
CA ILE A 23 -4.68 -23.53 -38.13
C ILE A 23 -5.41 -22.79 -37.01
N ALA A 24 -6.31 -23.48 -36.32
CA ALA A 24 -6.79 -23.03 -35.03
C ALA A 24 -5.56 -22.95 -34.12
N ASP A 25 -5.26 -21.73 -33.62
CA ASP A 25 -4.28 -21.51 -32.59
C ASP A 25 -4.67 -22.38 -31.38
N ALA A 26 -4.01 -23.52 -31.24
CA ALA A 26 -4.08 -24.31 -30.03
C ALA A 26 -3.34 -23.51 -28.95
N ALA A 27 -4.09 -22.96 -28.02
CA ALA A 27 -3.55 -22.29 -26.83
C ALA A 27 -2.50 -23.22 -26.18
N ALA A 28 -1.29 -22.68 -25.99
CA ALA A 28 -0.22 -23.40 -25.33
C ALA A 28 -0.69 -23.93 -23.97
N PRO A 29 -0.29 -25.13 -23.55
CA PRO A 29 -0.71 -25.69 -22.27
C PRO A 29 -0.23 -24.78 -21.16
N ARG A 30 -1.17 -24.33 -20.30
CA ARG A 30 -0.89 -23.54 -19.10
C ARG A 30 0.14 -24.29 -18.26
N SER A 31 1.22 -23.60 -17.90
CA SER A 31 2.17 -24.09 -16.90
C SER A 31 1.40 -24.47 -15.63
N THR A 32 1.39 -25.73 -15.29
CA THR A 32 0.84 -26.25 -14.03
C THR A 32 1.82 -25.92 -12.90
N ALA A 33 1.94 -24.63 -12.54
CA ALA A 33 2.52 -24.31 -11.25
C ALA A 33 1.67 -25.00 -10.17
N ALA A 34 2.30 -25.72 -9.26
CA ALA A 34 1.61 -26.38 -8.15
C ALA A 34 0.70 -25.36 -7.45
N ALA A 35 -0.54 -25.76 -7.16
CA ALA A 35 -1.47 -24.88 -6.45
C ALA A 35 -0.82 -24.41 -5.14
N PRO A 36 -0.94 -23.12 -4.77
CA PRO A 36 -0.34 -22.61 -3.54
C PRO A 36 -0.92 -23.35 -2.33
N VAL A 37 -0.04 -23.68 -1.40
CA VAL A 37 -0.42 -24.29 -0.13
C VAL A 37 -0.72 -23.18 0.86
N PHE A 38 -1.91 -23.23 1.46
CA PHE A 38 -2.32 -22.32 2.51
C PHE A 38 -2.29 -23.05 3.84
N GLU A 39 -1.57 -22.45 4.82
CA GLU A 39 -1.34 -23.03 6.13
C GLU A 39 -2.23 -22.36 7.19
N GLN A 40 -2.53 -23.05 8.29
CA GLN A 40 -3.30 -22.50 9.43
C GLN A 40 -4.69 -21.96 9.02
N TRP A 41 -5.40 -22.69 8.17
CA TRP A 41 -6.77 -22.34 7.77
C TRP A 41 -7.69 -22.19 8.98
N ARG A 42 -8.43 -21.08 9.00
CA ARG A 42 -9.50 -20.83 9.96
C ARG A 42 -10.74 -20.36 9.22
N GLU A 43 -11.91 -20.75 9.72
CA GLU A 43 -13.21 -20.23 9.30
C GLU A 43 -13.93 -19.73 10.55
N THR A 44 -14.45 -18.50 10.50
CA THR A 44 -15.17 -17.87 11.61
C THR A 44 -16.45 -17.22 11.09
N PRO A 45 -17.62 -17.50 11.69
CA PRO A 45 -18.84 -16.78 11.38
C PRO A 45 -18.85 -15.43 12.09
N HIS A 46 -19.30 -14.38 11.40
CA HIS A 46 -19.39 -13.01 11.91
C HIS A 46 -20.81 -12.46 11.68
N ARG A 47 -21.57 -12.28 12.76
CA ARG A 47 -22.97 -11.85 12.73
C ARG A 47 -23.31 -10.96 13.92
N GLY A 48 -24.40 -10.20 13.80
CA GLY A 48 -24.90 -9.36 14.89
C GLY A 48 -23.90 -8.26 15.26
N HIS A 49 -23.39 -8.30 16.47
CA HIS A 49 -22.44 -7.31 17.00
C HIS A 49 -20.99 -7.53 16.56
N ASP A 50 -20.75 -8.45 15.63
CA ASP A 50 -19.42 -8.75 15.09
C ASP A 50 -19.52 -9.11 13.60
N GLU A 51 -20.16 -8.25 12.81
CA GLU A 51 -20.30 -8.44 11.37
C GLU A 51 -19.00 -8.13 10.60
N LEU A 52 -18.97 -8.43 9.29
CA LEU A 52 -17.74 -8.42 8.49
C LEU A 52 -17.13 -7.03 8.31
N LEU A 53 -17.94 -5.99 8.11
CA LEU A 53 -17.47 -4.69 7.63
C LEU A 53 -16.97 -3.78 8.75
N THR A 54 -17.65 -3.75 9.89
CA THR A 54 -17.32 -2.85 11.01
C THR A 54 -17.08 -3.58 12.34
N ALA A 55 -17.17 -4.90 12.37
CA ALA A 55 -17.11 -5.70 13.60
C ALA A 55 -18.12 -5.20 14.66
N GLY A 56 -19.31 -4.80 14.20
CA GLY A 56 -20.38 -4.28 15.05
C GLY A 56 -20.17 -2.86 15.59
N LEU A 57 -19.12 -2.17 15.16
CA LEU A 57 -18.84 -0.78 15.59
C LEU A 57 -19.84 0.22 14.99
N GLY A 58 -20.20 0.02 13.73
CA GLY A 58 -20.97 1.02 13.00
C GLY A 58 -20.24 2.36 12.86
N LEU A 59 -20.86 3.34 12.22
CA LEU A 59 -20.22 4.62 11.92
C LEU A 59 -19.85 5.41 13.19
N ASP A 60 -20.69 5.40 14.22
CA ASP A 60 -20.48 6.22 15.41
C ASP A 60 -19.25 5.75 16.22
N ALA A 61 -19.10 4.45 16.43
CA ALA A 61 -17.93 3.95 17.14
C ALA A 61 -16.65 4.01 16.27
N LEU A 62 -16.75 3.91 14.93
CA LEU A 62 -15.62 4.17 14.02
C LEU A 62 -15.16 5.63 14.07
N ARG A 63 -16.05 6.57 14.32
CA ARG A 63 -15.73 8.01 14.53
C ARG A 63 -15.00 8.27 15.84
N SER A 64 -15.16 7.42 16.85
CA SER A 64 -14.50 7.60 18.15
C SER A 64 -12.98 7.67 17.99
N THR A 65 -12.35 8.62 18.68
CA THR A 65 -10.89 8.70 18.78
C THR A 65 -10.31 7.70 19.78
N THR A 66 -11.16 7.11 20.61
CA THR A 66 -10.77 6.09 21.58
C THR A 66 -10.92 4.72 20.95
N ALA A 67 -9.83 3.96 20.90
CA ALA A 67 -9.83 2.60 20.39
C ALA A 67 -10.72 1.68 21.22
N PRO A 68 -11.37 0.66 20.63
CA PRO A 68 -12.07 -0.38 21.38
C PRO A 68 -11.19 -0.97 22.48
N ALA A 69 -11.70 -1.06 23.71
CA ALA A 69 -10.95 -1.58 24.83
C ALA A 69 -10.80 -3.11 24.74
N PHE A 70 -9.73 -3.63 25.34
CA PHE A 70 -9.57 -5.03 25.64
C PHE A 70 -10.09 -5.31 27.06
N ALA A 71 -10.77 -6.42 27.28
CA ALA A 71 -11.19 -6.84 28.61
C ALA A 71 -9.98 -7.17 29.50
N ASN A 72 -8.99 -7.84 28.93
CA ASN A 72 -7.66 -7.98 29.51
C ASN A 72 -6.61 -7.41 28.54
N PRO A 73 -6.08 -6.20 28.79
CA PRO A 73 -5.12 -5.56 27.90
C PRO A 73 -3.82 -6.35 27.68
N ALA A 74 -3.45 -7.26 28.60
CA ALA A 74 -2.26 -8.09 28.48
C ALA A 74 -2.48 -9.35 27.63
N GLN A 75 -3.73 -9.77 27.48
CA GLN A 75 -4.14 -10.99 26.78
C GLN A 75 -5.45 -10.78 26.02
N PRO A 76 -5.45 -9.98 24.94
CA PRO A 76 -6.64 -9.75 24.13
C PRO A 76 -7.10 -11.06 23.47
N THR A 77 -8.41 -11.19 23.31
CA THR A 77 -8.98 -12.26 22.49
C THR A 77 -8.81 -11.96 20.99
N ALA A 78 -8.99 -12.97 20.14
CA ALA A 78 -8.96 -12.80 18.69
C ALA A 78 -10.05 -11.82 18.22
N ASP A 79 -11.26 -11.89 18.79
CA ASP A 79 -12.38 -11.03 18.44
C ASP A 79 -12.13 -9.56 18.83
N GLU A 80 -11.56 -9.32 20.02
CA GLU A 80 -11.17 -7.98 20.45
C GLU A 80 -10.07 -7.41 19.58
N SER A 81 -9.05 -8.21 19.23
CA SER A 81 -7.97 -7.82 18.33
C SER A 81 -8.50 -7.50 16.93
N ARG A 82 -9.40 -8.33 16.38
CA ARG A 82 -10.09 -8.10 15.11
C ARG A 82 -10.87 -6.79 15.11
N ARG A 83 -11.71 -6.57 16.11
CA ARG A 83 -12.54 -5.36 16.23
C ARG A 83 -11.69 -4.09 16.26
N ARG A 84 -10.60 -4.10 17.02
CA ARG A 84 -9.67 -2.97 17.10
C ARG A 84 -8.88 -2.79 15.80
N ALA A 85 -8.46 -3.86 15.13
CA ALA A 85 -7.77 -3.80 13.84
C ALA A 85 -8.67 -3.24 12.73
N ILE A 86 -9.95 -3.59 12.71
CA ILE A 86 -10.94 -3.02 11.80
C ILE A 86 -11.14 -1.53 12.11
N TRP A 87 -11.31 -1.15 13.37
CA TRP A 87 -11.40 0.25 13.78
C TRP A 87 -10.19 1.09 13.33
N SER A 88 -8.99 0.60 13.58
CA SER A 88 -7.74 1.27 13.18
C SER A 88 -7.62 1.39 11.65
N SER A 89 -7.99 0.34 10.92
CA SER A 89 -7.92 0.32 9.46
C SER A 89 -8.87 1.32 8.81
N TRP A 90 -10.09 1.45 9.31
CA TRP A 90 -11.04 2.46 8.84
C TRP A 90 -10.53 3.88 9.06
N ARG A 91 -10.11 4.19 10.27
CA ARG A 91 -9.64 5.52 10.68
C ARG A 91 -8.35 5.95 10.00
N GLY A 92 -7.56 5.00 9.54
CA GLY A 92 -6.32 5.30 8.83
C GLY A 92 -6.49 5.63 7.34
N ILE A 93 -7.70 5.46 6.78
CA ILE A 93 -7.97 5.64 5.36
C ILE A 93 -9.09 6.64 5.10
N ALA A 94 -10.28 6.46 5.72
CA ALA A 94 -11.47 7.22 5.39
C ALA A 94 -11.63 8.50 6.22
N ASP A 95 -12.21 9.54 5.63
CA ASP A 95 -12.77 10.67 6.39
C ASP A 95 -14.12 10.25 7.00
N LEU A 96 -14.09 9.88 8.27
CA LEU A 96 -15.27 9.46 9.02
C LEU A 96 -15.91 10.62 9.79
N THR A 97 -15.41 11.85 9.64
CA THR A 97 -15.95 13.00 10.39
C THR A 97 -17.38 13.33 10.00
N PRO A 98 -18.17 13.91 10.90
CA PRO A 98 -19.50 14.42 10.54
C PRO A 98 -19.42 15.39 9.35
N GLY A 99 -20.25 15.17 8.34
CA GLY A 99 -20.20 15.93 7.10
C GLY A 99 -19.05 15.60 6.16
N GLY A 100 -18.20 14.59 6.47
CA GLY A 100 -17.15 14.09 5.57
C GLY A 100 -17.66 13.32 4.36
N GLY A 101 -18.93 12.93 4.40
CA GLY A 101 -19.66 12.32 3.29
C GLY A 101 -19.65 10.80 3.28
N PHE A 102 -18.78 10.14 4.05
CA PHE A 102 -18.80 8.68 4.13
C PHE A 102 -20.06 8.18 4.84
N GLY A 103 -20.78 7.27 4.20
CA GLY A 103 -22.08 6.76 4.67
C GLY A 103 -23.29 7.62 4.28
N ASP A 104 -23.07 8.86 3.89
CA ASP A 104 -24.11 9.83 3.49
C ASP A 104 -24.07 10.12 1.98
N VAL A 105 -22.98 10.70 1.50
CA VAL A 105 -22.78 11.10 0.10
C VAL A 105 -22.19 9.96 -0.72
N TYR A 106 -21.29 9.19 -0.13
CA TYR A 106 -20.61 8.05 -0.75
C TYR A 106 -20.31 6.96 0.28
N GLY A 107 -20.08 5.72 -0.24
CA GLY A 107 -19.85 4.55 0.59
C GLY A 107 -21.11 4.12 1.36
N ARG A 108 -21.11 2.90 1.84
CA ARG A 108 -22.22 2.34 2.64
C ARG A 108 -21.66 1.64 3.86
N LEU A 109 -22.23 1.94 5.03
CA LEU A 109 -21.86 1.34 6.32
C LEU A 109 -23.06 0.64 6.95
N GLN A 110 -23.60 -0.33 6.24
CA GLN A 110 -24.60 -1.24 6.80
C GLN A 110 -23.90 -2.47 7.39
N ALA A 111 -24.52 -3.10 8.38
CA ALA A 111 -24.04 -4.36 8.92
C ALA A 111 -24.04 -5.44 7.82
N VAL A 112 -22.94 -6.15 7.66
CA VAL A 112 -22.78 -7.21 6.66
C VAL A 112 -22.46 -8.53 7.37
N PRO A 113 -23.45 -9.37 7.67
CA PRO A 113 -23.22 -10.69 8.23
C PRO A 113 -22.55 -11.61 7.20
N GLY A 114 -21.73 -12.57 7.68
CA GLY A 114 -21.07 -13.52 6.80
C GLY A 114 -20.05 -14.39 7.52
N ARG A 115 -19.04 -14.82 6.77
CA ARG A 115 -17.94 -15.68 7.23
C ARG A 115 -16.60 -15.09 6.83
N GLU A 116 -15.59 -15.24 7.68
CA GLU A 116 -14.19 -15.00 7.34
C GLU A 116 -13.43 -16.32 7.22
N PHE A 117 -12.60 -16.41 6.19
CA PHE A 117 -11.59 -17.44 6.01
C PHE A 117 -10.23 -16.76 6.11
N SER A 118 -9.33 -17.31 6.91
CA SER A 118 -7.98 -16.77 7.04
C SER A 118 -6.93 -17.89 6.98
N ALA A 119 -5.75 -17.55 6.49
CA ALA A 119 -4.64 -18.49 6.41
C ALA A 119 -3.31 -17.73 6.28
N TYR A 120 -2.21 -18.49 6.36
CA TYR A 120 -0.91 -18.07 5.87
C TYR A 120 -0.68 -18.58 4.45
N ALA A 121 -0.10 -17.73 3.61
CA ALA A 121 0.43 -18.08 2.31
C ALA A 121 1.93 -17.78 2.27
N ARG A 122 2.68 -18.42 1.39
CA ARG A 122 4.13 -18.22 1.29
C ARG A 122 4.54 -18.00 -0.15
N ILE A 123 5.25 -16.92 -0.40
CA ILE A 123 5.93 -16.71 -1.68
C ILE A 123 7.12 -17.68 -1.76
N PRO A 124 7.33 -18.35 -2.91
CA PRO A 124 8.50 -19.20 -3.08
C PRO A 124 9.80 -18.45 -2.82
N GLY A 125 10.61 -18.96 -1.89
CA GLY A 125 11.88 -18.34 -1.47
C GLY A 125 11.76 -17.30 -0.36
N ALA A 126 10.56 -16.84 0.01
CA ALA A 126 10.38 -15.95 1.16
C ALA A 126 10.66 -16.67 2.49
N ARG A 127 11.25 -15.94 3.41
CA ARG A 127 11.57 -16.44 4.77
C ARG A 127 10.33 -16.56 5.64
N HIS A 128 9.40 -15.62 5.48
CA HIS A 128 8.19 -15.53 6.29
C HIS A 128 6.92 -15.66 5.44
N PRO A 129 5.84 -16.23 5.98
CA PRO A 129 4.55 -16.24 5.33
C PRO A 129 3.96 -14.83 5.31
N HIS A 130 2.99 -14.60 4.43
CA HIS A 130 2.10 -13.45 4.49
C HIS A 130 0.68 -13.90 4.85
N ARG A 131 -0.14 -12.96 5.33
CA ARG A 131 -1.53 -13.22 5.65
C ARG A 131 -2.42 -13.09 4.43
N VAL A 132 -3.37 -14.01 4.31
CA VAL A 132 -4.51 -13.93 3.40
C VAL A 132 -5.81 -14.09 4.19
N LEU A 133 -6.84 -13.34 3.80
CA LEU A 133 -8.15 -13.36 4.44
C LEU A 133 -9.23 -13.19 3.38
N VAL A 134 -10.35 -13.89 3.52
CA VAL A 134 -11.50 -13.73 2.65
C VAL A 134 -12.75 -13.49 3.49
N GLN A 135 -13.47 -12.43 3.19
CA GLN A 135 -14.78 -12.15 3.74
C GLN A 135 -15.84 -12.54 2.70
N VAL A 136 -16.76 -13.43 3.10
CA VAL A 136 -17.87 -13.90 2.26
C VAL A 136 -19.17 -13.48 2.93
N PRO A 137 -19.89 -12.46 2.39
CA PRO A 137 -21.14 -12.02 2.96
C PRO A 137 -22.24 -13.07 2.76
N ASP A 138 -23.22 -13.13 3.68
CA ASP A 138 -24.39 -14.02 3.53
C ASP A 138 -25.23 -13.69 2.29
N THR A 139 -25.07 -12.48 1.74
CA THR A 139 -25.67 -12.02 0.48
C THR A 139 -24.87 -12.36 -0.76
N PHE A 140 -23.78 -13.15 -0.65
CA PHE A 140 -22.99 -13.54 -1.81
C PHE A 140 -23.83 -14.30 -2.83
N ASP A 141 -23.80 -13.84 -4.08
CA ASP A 141 -24.52 -14.48 -5.19
C ASP A 141 -23.58 -15.44 -5.95
N ALA A 142 -23.75 -16.74 -5.70
CA ALA A 142 -22.96 -17.80 -6.36
C ALA A 142 -23.20 -17.91 -7.87
N ALA A 143 -24.26 -17.31 -8.42
CA ALA A 143 -24.49 -17.23 -9.85
C ALA A 143 -23.73 -16.03 -10.47
N ARG A 144 -23.66 -14.91 -9.75
CA ARG A 144 -22.93 -13.70 -10.18
C ARG A 144 -21.41 -13.86 -10.04
N ARG A 145 -20.95 -14.63 -9.05
CA ARG A 145 -19.54 -15.01 -8.82
C ARG A 145 -18.58 -13.82 -8.80
N CYS A 146 -18.83 -12.86 -7.91
CA CYS A 146 -18.01 -11.66 -7.76
C CYS A 146 -16.92 -11.84 -6.69
N LEU A 147 -15.65 -11.61 -7.03
CA LEU A 147 -14.53 -11.61 -6.10
C LEU A 147 -13.70 -10.32 -6.25
N VAL A 148 -13.71 -9.48 -5.23
CA VAL A 148 -12.79 -8.33 -5.12
C VAL A 148 -11.53 -8.78 -4.42
N VAL A 149 -10.36 -8.42 -4.93
CA VAL A 149 -9.06 -8.83 -4.37
C VAL A 149 -8.24 -7.58 -4.04
N ALA A 150 -7.83 -7.45 -2.80
CA ALA A 150 -7.20 -6.22 -2.34
C ALA A 150 -5.94 -6.45 -1.51
N ALA A 151 -4.94 -5.58 -1.70
CA ALA A 151 -3.78 -5.49 -0.85
C ALA A 151 -3.91 -4.32 0.13
N SER A 152 -3.41 -4.49 1.34
CA SER A 152 -3.38 -3.43 2.36
C SER A 152 -2.61 -2.20 1.88
N SER A 153 -3.08 -0.99 2.20
CA SER A 153 -2.33 0.24 1.97
C SER A 153 -1.18 0.38 2.98
N GLY A 154 -0.12 1.12 2.64
CA GLY A 154 1.03 1.30 3.53
C GLY A 154 1.59 -0.02 4.06
N SER A 155 2.22 -0.02 5.23
CA SER A 155 2.62 -1.24 5.98
C SER A 155 1.51 -1.67 6.94
N ARG A 156 0.26 -1.72 6.46
CA ARG A 156 -0.90 -2.06 7.30
C ARG A 156 -1.13 -3.56 7.37
N GLY A 157 -1.84 -3.98 8.43
CA GLY A 157 -2.27 -5.34 8.62
C GLY A 157 -3.34 -5.81 7.63
N ILE A 158 -3.84 -7.01 7.87
CA ILE A 158 -4.72 -7.73 6.92
C ILE A 158 -6.04 -7.00 6.59
N TYR A 159 -6.56 -6.17 7.50
CA TYR A 159 -7.76 -5.36 7.28
C TYR A 159 -7.46 -4.00 6.61
N GLY A 160 -6.21 -3.73 6.23
CA GLY A 160 -5.77 -2.42 5.73
C GLY A 160 -6.42 -1.94 4.42
N ALA A 161 -7.21 -2.77 3.75
CA ALA A 161 -8.00 -2.39 2.58
C ALA A 161 -9.52 -2.42 2.82
N ILE A 162 -9.99 -2.62 4.07
CA ILE A 162 -11.42 -2.79 4.36
C ILE A 162 -12.26 -1.56 4.01
N ALA A 163 -11.74 -0.35 4.25
CA ALA A 163 -12.42 0.89 3.92
C ALA A 163 -12.55 1.15 2.40
N VAL A 164 -11.77 0.46 1.59
CA VAL A 164 -11.77 0.56 0.13
C VAL A 164 -12.53 -0.62 -0.47
N ALA A 165 -11.90 -1.80 -0.46
CA ALA A 165 -12.42 -3.00 -1.11
C ALA A 165 -13.59 -3.63 -0.34
N GLY A 166 -13.51 -3.69 1.00
CA GLY A 166 -14.57 -4.25 1.85
C GLY A 166 -15.84 -3.41 1.79
N SER A 167 -15.70 -2.11 1.92
CA SER A 167 -16.81 -1.16 1.88
C SER A 167 -17.62 -1.26 0.58
N TRP A 168 -16.94 -1.37 -0.56
CA TRP A 168 -17.60 -1.54 -1.85
C TRP A 168 -18.04 -2.99 -2.07
N GLY A 169 -17.12 -3.94 -1.98
CA GLY A 169 -17.37 -5.32 -2.42
C GLY A 169 -18.43 -6.04 -1.59
N LEU A 170 -18.34 -5.96 -0.25
CA LEU A 170 -19.29 -6.66 0.62
C LEU A 170 -20.72 -6.12 0.46
N THR A 171 -20.87 -4.80 0.29
CA THR A 171 -22.18 -4.17 0.10
C THR A 171 -22.77 -4.40 -1.27
N HIS A 172 -21.96 -4.86 -2.24
CA HIS A 172 -22.38 -5.31 -3.58
C HIS A 172 -22.61 -6.82 -3.65
N GLY A 173 -22.54 -7.54 -2.52
CA GLY A 173 -22.70 -9.00 -2.48
C GLY A 173 -21.52 -9.76 -3.05
N CYS A 174 -20.35 -9.13 -3.19
CA CYS A 174 -19.12 -9.78 -3.59
C CYS A 174 -18.41 -10.41 -2.38
N ALA A 175 -17.68 -11.50 -2.60
CA ALA A 175 -16.63 -11.89 -1.67
C ALA A 175 -15.43 -10.94 -1.82
N VAL A 176 -14.70 -10.71 -0.71
CA VAL A 176 -13.54 -9.83 -0.72
C VAL A 176 -12.33 -10.55 -0.14
N ALA A 177 -11.30 -10.73 -0.96
CA ALA A 177 -10.02 -11.33 -0.56
C ALA A 177 -8.99 -10.24 -0.27
N TYR A 178 -8.26 -10.37 0.83
CA TYR A 178 -7.26 -9.42 1.29
C TYR A 178 -5.89 -10.08 1.43
N THR A 179 -4.83 -9.28 1.29
CA THR A 179 -3.48 -9.66 1.71
C THR A 179 -2.79 -8.50 2.44
N ASP A 180 -1.98 -8.84 3.47
CA ASP A 180 -1.04 -7.91 4.09
C ASP A 180 0.21 -7.67 3.23
N LYS A 181 0.27 -8.30 2.05
CA LYS A 181 1.36 -8.25 1.04
C LYS A 181 2.77 -8.41 1.63
N GLY A 182 2.92 -9.21 2.69
CA GLY A 182 4.21 -9.46 3.33
C GLY A 182 4.76 -8.28 4.15
N THR A 183 4.05 -7.16 4.18
CA THR A 183 4.49 -5.97 4.92
C THR A 183 3.83 -5.84 6.29
N GLY A 184 2.64 -6.35 6.49
CA GLY A 184 1.80 -6.40 7.67
C GLY A 184 2.21 -5.70 8.96
N SER A 185 1.31 -5.73 9.91
CA SER A 185 1.54 -5.21 11.27
C SER A 185 1.97 -6.29 12.25
N ASP A 186 2.71 -7.29 11.78
CA ASP A 186 3.29 -8.31 12.65
C ASP A 186 4.55 -7.74 13.31
N TYR A 187 4.43 -7.44 14.59
CA TYR A 187 5.52 -7.03 15.45
C TYR A 187 6.10 -8.22 16.21
N TYR A 188 7.34 -8.07 16.66
CA TYR A 188 8.01 -9.02 17.51
C TYR A 188 8.79 -8.28 18.60
N ASP A 189 8.48 -8.57 19.85
CA ASP A 189 9.24 -8.09 21.01
C ASP A 189 10.51 -8.93 21.14
N LEU A 190 11.66 -8.32 20.88
CA LEU A 190 12.96 -9.01 20.91
C LEU A 190 13.38 -9.39 22.33
N ASP A 191 12.95 -8.62 23.32
CA ASP A 191 13.30 -8.84 24.73
C ASP A 191 12.43 -9.94 25.35
N ALA A 192 11.11 -9.91 25.11
CA ALA A 192 10.17 -10.89 25.62
C ALA A 192 10.03 -12.13 24.71
N LYS A 193 10.52 -12.08 23.47
CA LYS A 193 10.40 -13.13 22.44
C LYS A 193 8.94 -13.49 22.14
N ILE A 194 8.11 -12.47 21.94
CA ILE A 194 6.68 -12.59 21.66
C ILE A 194 6.36 -11.98 20.31
N GLY A 195 5.69 -12.75 19.45
CA GLY A 195 5.10 -12.33 18.18
C GLY A 195 3.59 -12.59 18.17
N PHE A 196 3.00 -12.74 16.96
CA PHE A 196 1.55 -12.90 16.78
C PHE A 196 1.20 -14.13 15.94
N GLN A 197 0.12 -14.82 16.32
CA GLN A 197 -0.48 -15.92 15.58
C GLN A 197 -1.37 -15.42 14.43
N VAL A 198 -1.95 -16.35 13.64
CA VAL A 198 -2.79 -16.02 12.49
C VAL A 198 -4.03 -15.20 12.87
N ASP A 199 -4.55 -15.37 14.08
CA ASP A 199 -5.71 -14.64 14.61
C ASP A 199 -5.36 -13.32 15.33
N GLY A 200 -4.09 -12.89 15.28
CA GLY A 200 -3.63 -11.66 15.91
C GLY A 200 -3.42 -11.74 17.42
N THR A 201 -3.51 -12.91 18.03
CA THR A 201 -3.19 -13.09 19.45
C THR A 201 -1.68 -13.16 19.68
N PRO A 202 -1.15 -12.52 20.74
CA PRO A 202 0.27 -12.58 21.06
C PRO A 202 0.67 -13.97 21.57
N ALA A 203 1.83 -14.47 21.13
CA ALA A 203 2.37 -15.75 21.57
C ALA A 203 3.90 -15.79 21.50
N SER A 204 4.52 -16.59 22.38
CA SER A 204 5.96 -16.86 22.37
C SER A 204 6.34 -18.13 21.61
N GLN A 205 5.35 -18.93 21.23
CA GLN A 205 5.53 -20.23 20.55
C GLN A 205 4.40 -20.47 19.54
N GLY A 206 4.57 -21.48 18.68
CA GLY A 206 3.58 -21.86 17.69
C GLY A 206 3.86 -21.26 16.31
N ALA A 207 2.84 -21.25 15.44
CA ALA A 207 2.95 -20.73 14.08
C ALA A 207 2.81 -19.20 14.10
N LEU A 208 3.91 -18.50 14.37
CA LEU A 208 3.95 -17.05 14.31
C LEU A 208 4.02 -16.58 12.85
N ALA A 209 3.33 -15.47 12.54
CA ALA A 209 3.42 -14.83 11.24
C ALA A 209 4.82 -14.27 10.98
N PHE A 210 5.51 -13.88 12.06
CA PHE A 210 6.82 -13.27 12.01
C PHE A 210 7.62 -13.53 13.29
N ALA A 211 8.82 -14.04 13.13
CA ALA A 211 9.84 -14.12 14.16
C ALA A 211 11.20 -13.88 13.48
N PRO A 212 11.85 -12.74 13.70
CA PRO A 212 13.08 -12.38 13.00
C PRO A 212 14.24 -13.29 13.42
N VAL A 213 15.10 -13.62 12.47
CA VAL A 213 16.44 -14.14 12.80
C VAL A 213 17.25 -12.95 13.30
N THR A 214 17.63 -12.96 14.57
CA THR A 214 18.33 -11.84 15.19
C THR A 214 19.69 -12.24 15.69
N PRO A 215 20.69 -11.33 15.67
CA PRO A 215 21.89 -11.48 16.49
C PRO A 215 21.48 -11.62 17.97
N THR A 216 22.22 -12.40 18.72
CA THR A 216 21.97 -12.70 20.15
C THR A 216 21.91 -11.45 21.05
N ALA A 217 22.36 -10.29 20.58
CA ALA A 217 22.39 -9.02 21.30
C ALA A 217 21.35 -7.99 20.78
N ALA A 218 20.40 -8.38 19.94
CA ALA A 218 19.37 -7.46 19.47
C ALA A 218 18.29 -7.25 20.55
N HIS A 219 18.02 -5.99 20.85
CA HIS A 219 17.00 -5.55 21.79
C HIS A 219 15.99 -4.63 21.12
N GLY A 220 14.80 -4.50 21.69
CA GLY A 220 13.75 -3.59 21.26
C GLY A 220 12.67 -4.28 20.46
N VAL A 221 12.25 -3.68 19.34
CA VAL A 221 11.11 -4.11 18.56
C VAL A 221 11.52 -4.40 17.13
N ALA A 222 11.19 -5.58 16.62
CA ALA A 222 11.20 -5.88 15.21
C ALA A 222 9.78 -5.85 14.65
N PHE A 223 9.61 -5.52 13.38
CA PHE A 223 8.35 -5.72 12.66
C PHE A 223 8.62 -6.21 11.24
N LYS A 224 7.65 -6.93 10.71
CA LYS A 224 7.81 -7.78 9.53
C LYS A 224 8.34 -7.00 8.32
N HIS A 225 7.78 -5.85 8.00
CA HIS A 225 8.21 -5.08 6.83
C HIS A 225 9.69 -4.71 6.88
N ALA A 226 10.18 -4.23 8.01
CA ALA A 226 11.58 -3.81 8.14
C ALA A 226 12.57 -4.95 8.34
N HIS A 227 12.14 -6.06 8.97
CA HIS A 227 13.08 -7.03 9.53
C HIS A 227 12.83 -8.49 9.14
N SER A 228 11.99 -8.73 8.12
CA SER A 228 11.76 -10.09 7.62
C SER A 228 12.99 -10.70 6.92
N GLY A 229 13.92 -9.87 6.46
CA GLY A 229 14.98 -10.32 5.57
C GLY A 229 14.50 -10.66 4.17
N ASP A 230 13.26 -10.32 3.84
CA ASP A 230 12.65 -10.40 2.51
C ASP A 230 12.56 -8.98 1.89
N ASN A 231 12.30 -8.92 0.58
CA ASN A 231 11.95 -7.68 -0.12
C ASN A 231 10.50 -7.78 -0.61
N PRO A 232 9.50 -7.51 0.27
CA PRO A 232 8.10 -7.73 -0.07
C PRO A 232 7.61 -6.88 -1.24
N GLU A 233 8.21 -5.71 -1.49
CA GLU A 233 7.87 -4.85 -2.63
C GLU A 233 8.12 -5.52 -3.97
N ALA A 234 9.14 -6.35 -4.06
CA ALA A 234 9.44 -7.13 -5.27
C ALA A 234 8.34 -8.14 -5.59
N ASP A 235 7.67 -8.66 -4.56
CA ASP A 235 6.70 -9.75 -4.64
C ASP A 235 5.24 -9.30 -4.50
N TRP A 236 4.95 -8.01 -4.43
CA TRP A 236 3.58 -7.50 -4.21
C TRP A 236 2.53 -8.08 -5.17
N GLY A 237 2.87 -8.23 -6.44
CA GLY A 237 1.96 -8.85 -7.42
C GLY A 237 1.64 -10.31 -7.07
N GLN A 238 2.63 -11.07 -6.64
CA GLN A 238 2.46 -12.47 -6.24
C GLN A 238 1.63 -12.60 -4.95
N HIS A 239 1.80 -11.68 -4.00
CA HIS A 239 0.97 -11.63 -2.81
C HIS A 239 -0.51 -11.43 -3.16
N LEU A 240 -0.82 -10.53 -4.11
CA LEU A 240 -2.19 -10.31 -4.56
C LEU A 240 -2.75 -11.52 -5.31
N LEU A 241 -1.94 -12.16 -6.16
CA LEU A 241 -2.33 -13.40 -6.84
C LEU A 241 -2.66 -14.51 -5.84
N GLN A 242 -1.86 -14.70 -4.81
CA GLN A 242 -2.13 -15.70 -3.78
C GLN A 242 -3.41 -15.38 -2.99
N ALA A 243 -3.72 -14.09 -2.75
CA ALA A 243 -5.00 -13.69 -2.15
C ALA A 243 -6.19 -14.07 -3.06
N LEU A 244 -6.08 -13.85 -4.38
CA LEU A 244 -7.09 -14.31 -5.35
C LEU A 244 -7.27 -15.82 -5.28
N GLN A 245 -6.19 -16.59 -5.34
CA GLN A 245 -6.21 -18.04 -5.30
C GLN A 245 -6.82 -18.57 -4.00
N PHE A 246 -6.52 -17.92 -2.87
CA PHE A 246 -7.14 -18.21 -1.59
C PHE A 246 -8.64 -17.90 -1.61
N GLY A 247 -9.04 -16.78 -2.23
CA GLY A 247 -10.42 -16.38 -2.41
C GLY A 247 -11.25 -17.43 -3.15
N LEU A 248 -10.71 -17.95 -4.26
CA LEU A 248 -11.37 -18.99 -5.03
C LEU A 248 -11.53 -20.29 -4.22
N GLN A 249 -10.49 -20.72 -3.50
CA GLN A 249 -10.57 -21.92 -2.65
C GLN A 249 -11.53 -21.72 -1.46
N ALA A 250 -11.59 -20.51 -0.89
CA ALA A 250 -12.55 -20.20 0.18
C ALA A 250 -14.00 -20.25 -0.33
N LEU A 251 -14.25 -19.79 -1.56
CA LEU A 251 -15.56 -19.89 -2.21
C LEU A 251 -15.94 -21.34 -2.52
N ASP A 252 -14.99 -22.19 -2.96
CA ASP A 252 -15.23 -23.63 -3.13
C ASP A 252 -15.67 -24.31 -1.83
N ARG A 253 -15.07 -23.90 -0.70
CA ARG A 253 -15.48 -24.42 0.64
C ARG A 253 -16.82 -23.85 1.09
N ALA A 254 -17.07 -22.57 0.81
CA ALA A 254 -18.29 -21.89 1.23
C ALA A 254 -19.52 -22.36 0.46
N TYR A 255 -19.35 -22.70 -0.82
CA TYR A 255 -20.41 -23.06 -1.76
C TYR A 255 -20.02 -24.31 -2.59
N PRO A 256 -19.91 -25.49 -1.97
CA PRO A 256 -19.44 -26.70 -2.64
C PRO A 256 -20.35 -27.14 -3.81
N GLU A 257 -21.64 -26.81 -3.74
CA GLU A 257 -22.62 -27.06 -4.80
C GLU A 257 -22.40 -26.20 -6.06
N SER A 258 -21.72 -25.07 -5.92
CA SER A 258 -21.39 -24.15 -7.02
C SER A 258 -19.93 -24.25 -7.48
N ALA A 259 -19.12 -25.05 -6.80
CA ALA A 259 -17.71 -25.27 -7.16
C ALA A 259 -17.56 -25.99 -8.50
N PRO A 260 -16.44 -25.79 -9.24
CA PRO A 260 -15.29 -24.97 -8.84
C PRO A 260 -15.45 -23.48 -9.17
N PHE A 261 -14.92 -22.63 -8.30
CA PHE A 261 -14.68 -21.24 -8.59
C PHE A 261 -13.27 -21.09 -9.18
N THR A 262 -13.21 -20.56 -10.41
CA THR A 262 -11.96 -20.40 -11.17
C THR A 262 -11.87 -18.99 -11.75
N PRO A 263 -10.70 -18.52 -12.17
CA PRO A 263 -10.60 -17.22 -12.85
C PRO A 263 -11.49 -17.12 -14.10
N ALA A 264 -11.73 -18.26 -14.78
CA ALA A 264 -12.59 -18.30 -15.97
C ALA A 264 -14.09 -18.24 -15.65
N THR A 265 -14.49 -18.55 -14.42
CA THR A 265 -15.91 -18.62 -14.00
C THR A 265 -16.26 -17.60 -12.93
N THR A 266 -15.29 -16.82 -12.45
CA THR A 266 -15.47 -15.83 -11.37
C THR A 266 -14.97 -14.48 -11.86
N ARG A 267 -15.81 -13.45 -11.78
CA ARG A 267 -15.37 -12.08 -12.10
C ARG A 267 -14.48 -11.55 -10.99
N THR A 268 -13.28 -11.16 -11.35
CA THR A 268 -12.22 -10.79 -10.41
C THR A 268 -11.76 -9.36 -10.62
N LEU A 269 -11.90 -8.53 -9.57
CA LEU A 269 -11.52 -7.12 -9.58
C LEU A 269 -10.38 -6.87 -8.60
N GLY A 270 -9.19 -6.50 -9.08
CA GLY A 270 -8.06 -6.08 -8.25
C GLY A 270 -8.21 -4.62 -7.79
N VAL A 271 -8.15 -4.36 -6.48
CA VAL A 271 -8.37 -3.02 -5.91
C VAL A 271 -7.33 -2.68 -4.86
N GLY A 272 -6.84 -1.44 -4.85
CA GLY A 272 -5.94 -0.97 -3.80
C GLY A 272 -5.61 0.50 -3.89
N VAL A 273 -5.17 1.05 -2.76
CA VAL A 273 -4.70 2.45 -2.65
C VAL A 273 -3.28 2.47 -2.10
N SER A 274 -2.49 3.48 -2.47
CA SER A 274 -1.13 3.66 -1.97
C SER A 274 -0.23 2.44 -2.29
N ASN A 275 0.42 1.81 -1.31
CA ASN A 275 1.15 0.56 -1.51
C ASN A 275 0.23 -0.57 -2.03
N GLY A 276 -1.03 -0.59 -1.62
CA GLY A 276 -2.03 -1.51 -2.16
C GLY A 276 -2.30 -1.28 -3.64
N GLY A 277 -2.37 -0.03 -4.07
CA GLY A 277 -2.45 0.35 -5.49
C GLY A 277 -1.22 -0.09 -6.28
N GLY A 278 -0.03 0.07 -5.70
CA GLY A 278 1.21 -0.45 -6.27
C GLY A 278 1.16 -1.97 -6.45
N ALA A 279 0.68 -2.70 -5.43
CA ALA A 279 0.53 -4.15 -5.50
C ALA A 279 -0.45 -4.61 -6.60
N VAL A 280 -1.54 -3.87 -6.78
CA VAL A 280 -2.52 -4.10 -7.86
C VAL A 280 -1.85 -3.94 -9.23
N LEU A 281 -1.09 -2.86 -9.44
CA LEU A 281 -0.38 -2.64 -10.70
C LEU A 281 0.71 -3.67 -10.95
N ARG A 282 1.39 -4.17 -9.89
CA ARG A 282 2.35 -5.27 -9.98
C ARG A 282 1.67 -6.61 -10.31
N ALA A 283 0.44 -6.85 -9.81
CA ALA A 283 -0.33 -8.03 -10.18
C ALA A 283 -0.80 -8.00 -11.63
N ALA A 284 -1.03 -6.81 -12.19
CA ALA A 284 -1.36 -6.63 -13.60
C ALA A 284 -0.25 -7.07 -14.58
N GLU A 285 0.99 -7.26 -14.08
CA GLU A 285 2.15 -7.73 -14.84
C GLU A 285 2.18 -9.27 -14.98
N ILE A 286 1.39 -9.98 -14.18
CA ILE A 286 1.44 -11.44 -14.12
C ILE A 286 0.73 -12.04 -15.34
N ASP A 287 1.41 -12.98 -16.00
CA ASP A 287 0.85 -13.69 -17.14
C ASP A 287 -0.37 -14.54 -16.75
N GLY A 288 -1.34 -14.59 -17.63
CA GLY A 288 -2.59 -15.33 -17.47
C GLY A 288 -3.79 -14.45 -17.12
N ASP A 289 -4.98 -15.00 -17.31
CA ASP A 289 -6.25 -14.31 -17.11
C ASP A 289 -6.74 -14.47 -15.65
N TRP A 290 -5.92 -13.97 -14.70
CA TRP A 290 -6.22 -14.04 -13.27
C TRP A 290 -7.20 -12.96 -12.83
N PHE A 291 -7.09 -11.77 -13.43
CA PHE A 291 -7.91 -10.60 -13.11
C PHE A 291 -8.62 -10.11 -14.36
N ASP A 292 -9.89 -9.73 -14.22
CA ASP A 292 -10.68 -9.15 -15.29
C ASP A 292 -10.48 -7.63 -15.40
N ALA A 293 -10.22 -6.95 -14.28
CA ALA A 293 -9.91 -5.53 -14.25
C ALA A 293 -9.15 -5.13 -12.98
N MET A 294 -8.56 -3.91 -13.00
CA MET A 294 -7.80 -3.31 -11.90
C MET A 294 -8.22 -1.87 -11.63
N VAL A 295 -8.34 -1.50 -10.34
CA VAL A 295 -8.55 -0.11 -9.91
C VAL A 295 -7.51 0.24 -8.86
N ALA A 296 -6.63 1.19 -9.17
CA ALA A 296 -5.50 1.59 -8.33
C ALA A 296 -5.58 3.08 -7.99
N GLY A 297 -5.73 3.40 -6.71
CA GLY A 297 -5.68 4.77 -6.19
C GLY A 297 -4.30 5.13 -5.69
N GLU A 298 -3.83 6.35 -6.00
CA GLU A 298 -2.53 6.93 -5.60
C GLU A 298 -1.40 5.90 -5.43
N PRO A 299 -1.15 5.08 -6.48
CA PRO A 299 -0.34 3.88 -6.35
C PRO A 299 1.13 4.21 -6.10
N ASN A 300 1.71 3.58 -5.07
CA ASN A 300 3.15 3.55 -4.91
C ASN A 300 3.75 2.58 -5.94
N VAL A 301 4.09 3.11 -7.09
CA VAL A 301 4.67 2.35 -8.20
C VAL A 301 5.90 3.08 -8.74
N SER A 302 7.02 2.38 -8.87
CA SER A 302 8.23 2.89 -9.49
C SER A 302 8.45 2.24 -10.86
N VAL A 303 8.99 2.99 -11.81
CA VAL A 303 9.30 2.52 -13.16
C VAL A 303 10.80 2.52 -13.35
N ALA A 304 11.33 1.50 -14.01
CA ALA A 304 12.77 1.42 -14.30
C ALA A 304 13.28 2.67 -15.05
N GLY A 305 14.40 3.22 -14.58
CA GLY A 305 14.99 4.45 -15.13
C GLY A 305 14.39 5.77 -14.62
N ALA A 306 13.34 5.73 -13.79
CA ALA A 306 12.84 6.89 -13.07
C ALA A 306 13.37 6.90 -11.62
N PRO A 307 13.47 8.08 -10.97
CA PRO A 307 13.78 8.15 -9.55
C PRO A 307 12.77 7.35 -8.72
N PRO A 308 13.21 6.40 -7.88
CA PRO A 308 12.32 5.63 -7.03
C PRO A 308 11.75 6.48 -5.89
N LEU A 309 10.63 6.05 -5.29
CA LEU A 309 10.07 6.72 -4.12
C LEU A 309 11.08 6.83 -2.97
N TYR A 310 11.99 5.87 -2.82
CA TYR A 310 13.06 5.90 -1.83
C TYR A 310 13.96 7.15 -1.96
N ASP A 311 14.27 7.55 -3.19
CA ASP A 311 15.06 8.77 -3.43
C ASP A 311 14.33 10.02 -2.95
N PHE A 312 13.02 10.10 -3.23
CA PHE A 312 12.17 11.18 -2.75
C PHE A 312 12.07 11.20 -1.22
N VAL A 313 11.73 10.09 -0.57
CA VAL A 313 11.51 10.09 0.89
C VAL A 313 12.79 10.42 1.68
N THR A 314 13.96 9.99 1.20
CA THR A 314 15.23 10.35 1.83
C THR A 314 15.57 11.83 1.63
N GLN A 315 15.21 12.42 0.49
CA GLN A 315 15.34 13.86 0.25
C GLN A 315 14.35 14.66 1.10
N ALA A 316 13.09 14.20 1.20
CA ALA A 316 12.08 14.81 2.03
C ALA A 316 12.47 14.79 3.52
N ALA A 317 13.00 13.68 4.02
CA ALA A 317 13.50 13.57 5.40
C ALA A 317 14.61 14.60 5.73
N LEU A 318 15.46 14.91 4.75
CA LEU A 318 16.50 15.94 4.89
C LEU A 318 15.92 17.36 4.77
N LEU A 319 15.19 17.65 3.70
CA LEU A 319 14.91 19.02 3.25
C LEU A 319 13.54 19.55 3.67
N MET A 320 12.50 18.70 3.81
CA MET A 320 11.13 19.16 4.07
C MET A 320 10.99 20.04 5.29
N PRO A 321 11.57 19.72 6.46
CA PRO A 321 11.42 20.59 7.65
C PRO A 321 11.89 22.03 7.39
N CYS A 322 12.95 22.21 6.61
CA CYS A 322 13.45 23.53 6.22
C CYS A 322 12.61 24.16 5.10
N ALA A 323 12.29 23.38 4.05
CA ALA A 323 11.58 23.87 2.86
C ALA A 323 10.18 24.42 3.17
N LEU A 324 9.47 23.84 4.13
CA LEU A 324 8.13 24.26 4.54
C LEU A 324 8.11 25.70 5.07
N LEU A 325 9.24 26.22 5.60
CA LEU A 325 9.35 27.62 6.04
C LEU A 325 9.29 28.63 4.87
N ALA A 326 9.48 28.18 3.63
CA ALA A 326 9.36 29.01 2.42
C ALA A 326 7.97 28.97 1.79
N LEU A 327 7.00 28.30 2.42
CA LEU A 327 5.62 28.22 1.94
C LEU A 327 4.70 29.05 2.83
N GLU A 328 3.87 29.85 2.21
CA GLU A 328 2.76 30.54 2.86
C GLU A 328 1.55 29.59 2.96
N ASP A 329 0.64 29.87 3.87
CA ASP A 329 -0.64 29.17 4.03
C ASP A 329 -0.51 27.64 4.21
N LEU A 330 0.44 27.17 4.97
CA LEU A 330 0.54 25.76 5.32
C LEU A 330 -0.70 25.32 6.11
N PRO A 331 -1.29 24.14 5.77
CA PRO A 331 -2.30 23.56 6.63
C PRO A 331 -1.72 23.30 8.02
N GLN A 332 -2.48 23.66 9.05
CA GLN A 332 -2.02 23.59 10.44
C GLN A 332 -2.17 22.15 10.97
N PRO A 333 -1.08 21.40 11.18
CA PRO A 333 -1.11 20.22 12.02
C PRO A 333 -1.14 20.64 13.50
N PRO A 334 -1.59 19.76 14.41
CA PRO A 334 -1.68 20.08 15.85
C PRO A 334 -0.36 20.50 16.54
N LEU A 335 0.80 20.36 15.86
CA LEU A 335 2.16 20.57 16.43
C LEU A 335 2.98 21.66 15.72
N GLN A 336 2.36 22.65 15.09
CA GLN A 336 3.04 23.58 14.19
C GLN A 336 4.14 24.45 14.83
N ALA A 337 3.97 24.92 16.06
CA ALA A 337 4.99 25.76 16.70
C ALA A 337 6.33 25.02 16.88
N GLN A 338 6.27 23.73 17.19
CA GLN A 338 7.45 22.86 17.27
C GLN A 338 8.05 22.58 15.90
N ALA A 339 7.21 22.45 14.87
CA ALA A 339 7.65 22.20 13.49
C ALA A 339 8.45 23.39 12.92
N ALA A 340 8.05 24.64 13.21
CA ALA A 340 8.77 25.82 12.75
C ALA A 340 10.17 25.95 13.39
N ALA A 341 10.29 25.69 14.69
CA ALA A 341 11.59 25.69 15.38
C ALA A 341 12.51 24.58 14.85
N ALA A 342 12.00 23.36 14.67
CA ALA A 342 12.73 22.25 14.08
C ALA A 342 13.14 22.54 12.62
N GLY A 343 12.29 23.22 11.86
CA GLY A 343 12.57 23.66 10.49
C GLY A 343 13.75 24.64 10.45
N SER A 344 13.76 25.65 11.31
CA SER A 344 14.86 26.65 11.39
C SER A 344 16.19 25.97 11.77
N GLN A 345 16.15 25.07 12.75
CA GLN A 345 17.32 24.29 13.12
C GLN A 345 17.81 23.41 11.95
N ARG A 346 16.90 22.77 11.22
CA ARG A 346 17.25 21.96 10.05
C ARG A 346 17.88 22.80 8.94
N CYS A 347 17.39 24.00 8.65
CA CYS A 347 18.00 24.92 7.70
C CYS A 347 19.46 25.24 8.08
N ALA A 348 19.70 25.60 9.34
CA ALA A 348 21.04 25.91 9.83
C ALA A 348 22.02 24.73 9.73
N LEU A 349 21.57 23.51 10.12
CA LEU A 349 22.37 22.29 10.00
C LEU A 349 22.74 21.97 8.55
N LEU A 350 21.77 22.06 7.63
CA LEU A 350 21.99 21.81 6.20
C LEU A 350 22.91 22.86 5.57
N LYS A 351 22.83 24.14 5.98
CA LYS A 351 23.75 25.20 5.56
C LYS A 351 25.16 24.90 6.05
N THR A 352 25.34 24.55 7.33
CA THR A 352 26.65 24.20 7.91
C THR A 352 27.26 23.00 7.18
N ALA A 353 26.44 22.01 6.79
CA ALA A 353 26.86 20.86 6.01
C ALA A 353 27.11 21.16 4.51
N GLY A 354 26.97 22.42 4.07
CA GLY A 354 27.15 22.82 2.66
C GLY A 354 26.06 22.31 1.71
N GLN A 355 24.92 21.86 2.23
CA GLN A 355 23.83 21.27 1.43
C GLN A 355 22.78 22.30 0.99
N LEU A 356 22.80 23.52 1.58
CA LEU A 356 21.92 24.63 1.20
C LEU A 356 22.72 25.89 0.88
N GLN A 357 22.13 26.73 0.03
CA GLN A 357 22.56 28.09 -0.23
C GLN A 357 21.74 29.08 0.60
N GLY A 358 22.27 30.29 0.80
CA GLY A 358 21.60 31.36 1.53
C GLY A 358 22.26 31.70 2.88
N GLU A 359 22.15 32.97 3.28
CA GLU A 359 22.80 33.46 4.52
C GLU A 359 21.84 33.55 5.71
N ASP A 360 20.54 33.55 5.46
CA ASP A 360 19.48 33.58 6.48
C ASP A 360 18.51 32.39 6.30
N THR A 361 17.68 32.15 7.33
CA THR A 361 16.71 31.05 7.31
C THR A 361 15.75 31.12 6.13
N ALA A 362 15.32 32.30 5.71
CA ALA A 362 14.37 32.44 4.60
C ALA A 362 15.00 32.07 3.26
N THR A 363 16.23 32.47 3.01
CA THR A 363 16.97 32.08 1.78
C THR A 363 17.35 30.61 1.78
N GLN A 364 17.72 30.05 2.92
CA GLN A 364 17.97 28.62 3.09
C GLN A 364 16.71 27.79 2.84
N ALA A 365 15.56 28.22 3.36
CA ALA A 365 14.27 27.56 3.14
C ALA A 365 13.87 27.58 1.66
N ARG A 366 14.07 28.71 0.95
CA ARG A 366 13.86 28.79 -0.51
C ARG A 366 14.79 27.84 -1.27
N SER A 367 16.06 27.74 -0.85
CA SER A 367 17.01 26.78 -1.44
C SER A 367 16.56 25.33 -1.24
N ALA A 368 16.08 24.97 -0.06
CA ALA A 368 15.55 23.63 0.21
C ALA A 368 14.29 23.34 -0.60
N ARG A 369 13.34 24.30 -0.68
CA ARG A 369 12.14 24.18 -1.52
C ARG A 369 12.49 24.01 -2.99
N GLN A 370 13.43 24.80 -3.52
CA GLN A 370 13.86 24.69 -4.92
C GLN A 370 14.40 23.29 -5.23
N GLN A 371 15.24 22.71 -4.36
CA GLN A 371 15.75 21.35 -4.56
C GLN A 371 14.63 20.30 -4.62
N LEU A 372 13.58 20.43 -3.80
CA LEU A 372 12.42 19.53 -3.83
C LEU A 372 11.57 19.74 -5.08
N THR A 373 11.40 21.00 -5.51
CA THR A 373 10.69 21.32 -6.76
C THR A 373 11.44 20.79 -7.98
N ASP A 374 12.76 20.95 -8.02
CA ASP A 374 13.61 20.40 -9.09
C ASP A 374 13.56 18.86 -9.15
N ALA A 375 13.30 18.22 -8.01
CA ALA A 375 13.05 16.77 -7.93
C ALA A 375 11.66 16.36 -8.41
N GLY A 376 10.76 17.32 -8.69
CA GLY A 376 9.44 17.07 -9.28
C GLY A 376 8.25 17.24 -8.33
N LEU A 377 8.42 17.85 -7.15
CA LEU A 377 7.30 18.14 -6.26
C LEU A 377 6.64 19.47 -6.61
N SER A 378 5.32 19.47 -6.70
CA SER A 378 4.52 20.68 -6.77
C SER A 378 4.42 21.37 -5.39
N ASP A 379 4.09 22.66 -5.38
CA ASP A 379 3.79 23.37 -4.14
C ASP A 379 2.59 22.77 -3.41
N GLY A 380 1.61 22.23 -4.12
CA GLY A 380 0.48 21.51 -3.53
C GLY A 380 0.94 20.25 -2.79
N ALA A 381 1.80 19.45 -3.40
CA ALA A 381 2.41 18.26 -2.79
C ALA A 381 3.28 18.63 -1.56
N LEU A 382 4.04 19.72 -1.64
CA LEU A 382 4.82 20.21 -0.50
C LEU A 382 3.91 20.62 0.68
N ARG A 383 2.81 21.35 0.41
CA ARG A 383 1.84 21.73 1.46
C ARG A 383 1.18 20.51 2.10
N ALA A 384 0.73 19.56 1.30
CA ALA A 384 0.15 18.31 1.81
C ALA A 384 1.17 17.50 2.63
N GLY A 385 2.43 17.50 2.23
CA GLY A 385 3.56 16.87 2.94
C GLY A 385 3.87 17.45 4.32
N ALA A 386 3.34 18.63 4.66
CA ALA A 386 3.50 19.22 5.99
C ALA A 386 3.01 18.30 7.11
N PHE A 387 1.89 17.59 6.89
CA PHE A 387 1.36 16.61 7.84
C PHE A 387 2.38 15.51 8.14
N SER A 388 2.89 14.87 7.10
CA SER A 388 3.88 13.79 7.21
C SER A 388 5.18 14.24 7.87
N THR A 389 5.58 15.50 7.64
CA THR A 389 6.76 16.11 8.27
C THR A 389 6.58 16.28 9.78
N GLY A 390 5.36 16.59 10.23
CA GLY A 390 5.05 16.87 11.64
C GLY A 390 5.29 15.69 12.59
N PHE A 391 5.28 14.45 12.10
CA PHE A 391 5.53 13.24 12.89
C PHE A 391 6.65 12.34 12.31
N ASP A 392 7.58 12.96 11.58
CA ASP A 392 8.81 12.33 11.07
C ASP A 392 8.59 11.07 10.21
N LEU A 393 7.49 11.07 9.44
CA LEU A 393 7.10 9.92 8.59
C LEU A 393 8.18 9.61 7.54
N TRP A 394 8.82 10.62 6.97
CA TRP A 394 9.82 10.45 5.92
C TRP A 394 10.99 9.57 6.37
N ARG A 395 11.52 9.84 7.58
CA ARG A 395 12.60 9.05 8.15
C ARG A 395 12.15 7.63 8.48
N ALA A 396 10.95 7.46 9.05
CA ALA A 396 10.40 6.14 9.33
C ALA A 396 10.24 5.30 8.05
N ILE A 397 9.75 5.91 6.95
CA ILE A 397 9.67 5.25 5.64
C ILE A 397 11.07 4.88 5.15
N ALA A 398 12.01 5.84 5.12
CA ALA A 398 13.35 5.61 4.59
C ALA A 398 14.09 4.49 5.32
N VAL A 399 14.01 4.44 6.66
CA VAL A 399 14.61 3.39 7.47
C VAL A 399 13.99 2.02 7.16
N THR A 400 12.67 1.94 7.14
CA THR A 400 11.95 0.68 6.89
C THR A 400 12.26 0.13 5.50
N TYR A 401 12.19 0.97 4.47
CA TYR A 401 12.44 0.56 3.09
C TYR A 401 13.91 0.23 2.83
N ALA A 402 14.87 0.94 3.47
CA ALA A 402 16.27 0.54 3.40
C ALA A 402 16.49 -0.87 3.95
N SER A 403 15.84 -1.18 5.08
CA SER A 403 15.89 -2.53 5.67
C SER A 403 15.28 -3.58 4.75
N ALA A 404 14.10 -3.33 4.19
CA ALA A 404 13.40 -4.25 3.29
C ALA A 404 14.21 -4.49 2.00
N TYR A 405 14.58 -3.43 1.28
CA TYR A 405 15.35 -3.53 0.04
C TYR A 405 16.71 -4.19 0.24
N GLY A 406 17.39 -3.87 1.36
CA GLY A 406 18.66 -4.48 1.72
C GLY A 406 18.50 -5.87 2.39
N ARG A 407 17.30 -6.32 2.69
CA ARG A 407 17.03 -7.58 3.41
C ARG A 407 17.81 -7.67 4.73
N TYR A 408 17.81 -6.57 5.51
CA TYR A 408 18.46 -6.51 6.81
C TYR A 408 17.55 -7.08 7.90
N GLY A 409 18.16 -7.74 8.86
CA GLY A 409 17.49 -8.19 10.09
C GLY A 409 17.41 -7.09 11.15
N ALA A 410 16.74 -7.40 12.27
CA ALA A 410 16.71 -6.49 13.41
C ALA A 410 18.12 -6.29 13.99
N GLY A 411 18.50 -5.03 14.19
CA GLY A 411 19.84 -4.63 14.67
C GLY A 411 20.93 -4.58 13.60
N GLU A 412 20.61 -4.84 12.33
CA GLU A 412 21.57 -4.86 11.21
C GLU A 412 21.47 -3.64 10.29
N HIS A 413 20.62 -2.64 10.62
CA HIS A 413 20.43 -1.47 9.75
C HIS A 413 21.74 -0.70 9.53
N PRO A 414 22.20 -0.50 8.26
CA PRO A 414 23.53 0.02 7.97
C PRO A 414 23.75 1.47 8.44
N CYS A 415 22.66 2.23 8.65
CA CYS A 415 22.70 3.58 9.19
C CYS A 415 22.42 3.63 10.69
N ALA A 416 22.64 2.55 11.43
CA ALA A 416 22.50 2.44 12.88
C ALA A 416 21.11 2.79 13.46
N TYR A 417 20.06 2.73 12.65
CA TYR A 417 18.68 2.86 13.14
C TYR A 417 18.16 1.55 13.73
N ARG A 418 17.30 1.66 14.73
CA ARG A 418 16.56 0.55 15.32
C ARG A 418 15.20 1.03 15.83
N PHE A 419 14.28 0.11 16.07
CA PHE A 419 13.01 0.39 16.72
C PHE A 419 13.01 -0.13 18.15
N SER A 420 12.31 0.59 19.03
CA SER A 420 12.19 0.24 20.44
C SER A 420 10.78 0.53 20.92
N ALA A 421 10.31 -0.23 21.90
CA ALA A 421 9.16 0.22 22.66
C ALA A 421 9.54 1.47 23.47
N ALA A 422 8.54 2.30 23.74
CA ALA A 422 8.71 3.49 24.56
C ALA A 422 7.50 3.70 25.48
N ALA A 423 7.76 4.28 26.64
CA ALA A 423 6.71 4.78 27.52
C ALA A 423 6.04 6.04 26.92
N ALA A 424 5.05 6.57 27.58
CA ALA A 424 4.29 7.75 27.13
C ALA A 424 5.17 9.02 26.98
N ASP A 425 6.30 9.07 27.65
CA ASP A 425 7.31 10.14 27.54
C ASP A 425 8.25 9.98 26.31
N GLY A 426 8.09 8.89 25.55
CA GLY A 426 8.92 8.59 24.37
C GLY A 426 10.29 7.99 24.69
N ILE A 427 10.61 7.70 25.95
CA ILE A 427 11.89 7.11 26.34
C ILE A 427 11.92 5.62 25.94
N PRO A 428 12.92 5.18 25.16
CA PRO A 428 13.05 3.79 24.77
C PRO A 428 13.22 2.85 25.98
N GLY A 429 12.51 1.72 25.95
CA GLY A 429 12.57 0.74 27.05
C GLY A 429 11.81 -0.55 26.68
N PRO A 430 11.73 -1.53 27.60
CA PRO A 430 11.00 -2.76 27.37
C PRO A 430 9.49 -2.52 27.24
N ALA A 431 8.83 -3.29 26.39
CA ALA A 431 7.39 -3.17 26.17
C ALA A 431 6.59 -3.73 27.35
N ALA A 432 5.64 -2.95 27.87
CA ALA A 432 4.62 -3.47 28.76
C ALA A 432 3.73 -4.49 28.01
N ALA A 433 3.20 -5.50 28.72
CA ALA A 433 2.37 -6.54 28.10
C ALA A 433 1.15 -5.97 27.37
N ALA A 434 0.47 -4.97 27.96
CA ALA A 434 -0.68 -4.32 27.35
C ALA A 434 -0.33 -3.56 26.06
N LEU A 435 0.83 -2.89 26.03
CA LEU A 435 1.32 -2.22 24.84
C LEU A 435 1.61 -3.22 23.72
N ARG A 436 2.40 -4.25 24.01
CA ARG A 436 2.73 -5.31 23.08
C ARG A 436 1.49 -5.97 22.49
N ALA A 437 0.51 -6.30 23.32
CA ALA A 437 -0.73 -6.94 22.91
C ALA A 437 -1.55 -6.08 21.94
N SER A 438 -1.42 -4.74 21.96
CA SER A 438 -2.12 -3.85 21.05
C SER A 438 -1.47 -3.74 19.66
N TRP A 439 -0.22 -4.10 19.48
CA TRP A 439 0.54 -3.80 18.26
C TRP A 439 -0.08 -4.37 16.98
N TRP A 440 -0.55 -5.61 17.03
CA TRP A 440 -1.19 -6.21 15.86
C TRP A 440 -2.45 -5.47 15.43
N SER A 441 -3.26 -5.05 16.39
CA SER A 441 -4.53 -4.36 16.17
C SER A 441 -4.39 -2.86 15.88
N GLU A 442 -3.23 -2.25 16.17
CA GLU A 442 -2.94 -0.85 15.76
C GLU A 442 -2.76 -0.73 14.24
N GLY A 443 -2.50 -1.83 13.56
CA GLY A 443 -2.65 -1.98 12.12
C GLY A 443 -1.62 -1.26 11.25
N SER A 444 -0.55 -0.68 11.80
CA SER A 444 0.46 0.02 11.01
C SER A 444 1.89 -0.31 11.42
N GLY A 445 2.75 -0.57 10.41
CA GLY A 445 4.20 -0.65 10.60
C GLY A 445 4.92 0.66 10.25
N ILE A 446 4.30 1.55 9.44
CA ILE A 446 4.82 2.87 9.08
C ILE A 446 3.68 3.90 9.09
N PRO A 447 3.72 4.91 9.96
CA PRO A 447 4.62 5.03 11.10
C PRO A 447 4.48 3.84 12.03
N PRO A 448 5.48 3.53 12.87
CA PRO A 448 5.36 2.44 13.83
C PRO A 448 4.12 2.61 14.71
N GLY A 449 3.55 1.48 15.14
CA GLY A 449 2.38 1.47 16.01
C GLY A 449 2.60 2.20 17.32
N SER A 450 1.53 2.47 18.05
CA SER A 450 1.58 3.19 19.33
C SER A 450 2.64 2.64 20.28
N GLY A 451 3.44 3.54 20.87
CA GLY A 451 4.51 3.19 21.79
C GLY A 451 5.69 2.46 21.17
N VAL A 452 5.86 2.53 19.84
CA VAL A 452 7.09 2.13 19.15
C VAL A 452 7.75 3.36 18.57
N VAL A 453 9.03 3.56 18.88
CA VAL A 453 9.82 4.73 18.46
C VAL A 453 11.00 4.30 17.61
N LEU A 454 11.36 5.17 16.67
CA LEU A 454 12.59 5.05 15.90
C LEU A 454 13.75 5.64 16.71
N VAL A 455 14.78 4.85 16.94
CA VAL A 455 15.99 5.26 17.66
C VAL A 455 17.14 5.42 16.66
N ASP A 456 17.71 6.61 16.63
CA ASP A 456 18.92 6.91 15.87
C ASP A 456 20.15 6.61 16.72
N GLY A 457 20.86 5.53 16.39
CA GLY A 457 22.08 5.14 17.08
C GLY A 457 23.27 6.08 16.79
N ASN A 458 23.18 6.94 15.78
CA ASN A 458 24.22 7.91 15.47
C ASN A 458 24.17 9.10 16.44
N ALA A 459 22.98 9.49 16.90
CA ALA A 459 22.81 10.64 17.80
C ALA A 459 23.65 10.54 19.09
N ALA A 460 23.88 9.30 19.59
CA ALA A 460 24.72 9.06 20.74
C ALA A 460 26.23 8.93 20.40
N ARG A 461 26.56 8.58 19.15
CA ARG A 461 27.93 8.32 18.70
C ARG A 461 28.60 9.57 18.13
N SER A 462 27.81 10.41 17.46
CA SER A 462 28.26 11.60 16.76
C SER A 462 27.26 12.75 17.01
N PRO A 463 27.15 13.24 18.25
CA PRO A 463 26.23 14.33 18.57
C PRO A 463 26.57 15.64 17.85
N GLU A 464 27.79 15.77 17.35
CA GLU A 464 28.29 16.88 16.53
C GLU A 464 27.77 16.86 15.08
N ASP A 465 27.29 15.70 14.57
CA ASP A 465 26.69 15.58 13.24
C ASP A 465 25.25 15.04 13.31
N PRO A 466 24.26 15.89 13.62
CA PRO A 466 22.86 15.48 13.71
C PRO A 466 22.25 15.02 12.36
N LEU A 467 22.93 15.23 11.24
CA LEU A 467 22.48 14.81 9.92
C LEU A 467 23.07 13.47 9.48
N GLN A 468 23.99 12.88 10.24
CA GLN A 468 24.72 11.66 9.87
C GLN A 468 23.77 10.53 9.45
N GLY A 469 22.76 10.22 10.24
CA GLY A 469 21.80 9.16 9.94
C GLY A 469 20.99 9.43 8.66
N LEU A 470 20.53 10.66 8.46
CA LEU A 470 19.79 11.07 7.27
C LEU A 470 20.66 11.05 6.00
N ASN A 471 21.90 11.55 6.11
CA ASN A 471 22.86 11.50 5.01
C ASN A 471 23.22 10.05 4.66
N CYS A 472 23.36 9.17 5.65
CA CYS A 472 23.55 7.74 5.44
C CYS A 472 22.38 7.13 4.66
N LEU A 473 21.12 7.36 5.08
CA LEU A 473 19.94 6.86 4.36
C LEU A 473 19.94 7.31 2.90
N ARG A 474 20.25 8.58 2.63
CA ARG A 474 20.33 9.09 1.27
C ARG A 474 21.45 8.43 0.47
N ALA A 475 22.61 8.18 1.08
CA ALA A 475 23.75 7.51 0.46
C ALA A 475 23.42 6.05 0.08
N LEU A 476 22.55 5.35 0.81
CA LEU A 476 22.11 4.01 0.43
C LEU A 476 21.39 3.97 -0.93
N GLY A 477 20.65 5.02 -1.30
CA GLY A 477 20.01 5.11 -2.62
C GLY A 477 20.93 5.55 -3.76
N ARG A 478 22.05 6.21 -3.46
CA ARG A 478 22.89 6.91 -4.47
C ARG A 478 24.36 6.56 -4.47
N GLY A 479 24.90 6.12 -3.33
CA GLY A 479 26.34 5.82 -3.17
C GLY A 479 26.77 4.48 -3.74
N ASP A 480 28.07 4.17 -3.60
CA ASP A 480 28.70 2.96 -4.14
C ASP A 480 29.27 2.02 -3.07
N SER A 481 28.89 2.21 -1.79
CA SER A 481 29.23 1.24 -0.74
C SER A 481 28.57 -0.11 -1.01
N ALA A 482 29.02 -1.16 -0.34
CA ALA A 482 28.40 -2.49 -0.44
C ALA A 482 26.92 -2.44 -0.05
N ASP A 483 26.58 -1.72 1.02
CA ASP A 483 25.20 -1.53 1.48
C ASP A 483 24.36 -0.73 0.48
N ALA A 484 24.91 0.34 -0.10
CA ALA A 484 24.24 1.11 -1.13
C ALA A 484 23.93 0.26 -2.37
N ARG A 485 24.87 -0.55 -2.83
CA ARG A 485 24.62 -1.49 -3.95
C ARG A 485 23.53 -2.50 -3.60
N ARG A 486 23.54 -3.03 -2.37
CA ARG A 486 22.55 -4.00 -1.88
C ARG A 486 21.15 -3.38 -1.85
N VAL A 487 20.99 -2.19 -1.30
CA VAL A 487 19.69 -1.48 -1.24
C VAL A 487 19.21 -1.12 -2.65
N ARG A 488 20.07 -0.60 -3.52
CA ARG A 488 19.71 -0.28 -4.92
C ARG A 488 19.29 -1.52 -5.72
N ALA A 489 19.91 -2.67 -5.47
CA ALA A 489 19.47 -3.93 -6.10
C ALA A 489 18.04 -4.27 -5.69
N GLY A 490 17.69 -4.15 -4.40
CA GLY A 490 16.32 -4.37 -3.94
C GLY A 490 15.31 -3.35 -4.50
N ILE A 491 15.72 -2.08 -4.64
CA ILE A 491 14.89 -1.07 -5.31
C ILE A 491 14.61 -1.47 -6.77
N ALA A 492 15.62 -1.97 -7.48
CA ALA A 492 15.47 -2.40 -8.88
C ALA A 492 14.52 -3.61 -9.02
N GLU A 493 14.52 -4.53 -8.07
CA GLU A 493 13.56 -5.66 -8.03
C GLU A 493 12.10 -5.20 -7.88
N ALA A 494 11.88 -4.07 -7.16
CA ALA A 494 10.55 -3.52 -6.94
C ALA A 494 10.02 -2.70 -8.13
N ALA A 495 10.84 -2.43 -9.16
CA ALA A 495 10.42 -1.65 -10.33
C ALA A 495 9.33 -2.38 -11.13
N ALA A 496 8.28 -1.62 -11.47
CA ALA A 496 7.15 -2.12 -12.24
C ALA A 496 7.54 -2.44 -13.68
N LYS A 497 6.95 -3.49 -14.19
CA LYS A 497 6.99 -3.89 -15.60
C LYS A 497 5.71 -3.46 -16.31
N ALA A 498 5.63 -3.74 -17.60
CA ALA A 498 4.43 -3.50 -18.37
C ALA A 498 3.29 -4.45 -17.92
N PRO A 499 2.07 -3.95 -17.74
CA PRO A 499 0.92 -4.79 -17.42
C PRO A 499 0.53 -5.66 -18.63
N ARG A 500 -0.27 -6.69 -18.39
CA ARG A 500 -0.84 -7.55 -19.42
C ARG A 500 -1.63 -6.71 -20.45
N ARG A 501 -1.41 -7.01 -21.72
CA ARG A 501 -2.12 -6.34 -22.82
C ARG A 501 -3.62 -6.56 -22.71
N GLY A 502 -4.40 -5.50 -22.98
CA GLY A 502 -5.87 -5.54 -23.00
C GLY A 502 -6.52 -5.61 -21.63
N LEU A 503 -5.77 -5.70 -20.52
CA LEU A 503 -6.34 -5.65 -19.18
C LEU A 503 -6.91 -4.25 -18.91
N PRO A 504 -8.19 -4.12 -18.53
CA PRO A 504 -8.77 -2.86 -18.08
C PRO A 504 -8.14 -2.38 -16.78
N ILE A 505 -7.62 -1.17 -16.77
CA ILE A 505 -6.99 -0.56 -15.58
C ILE A 505 -7.53 0.86 -15.41
N VAL A 506 -7.93 1.22 -14.20
CA VAL A 506 -8.20 2.62 -13.83
C VAL A 506 -7.19 3.04 -12.77
N VAL A 507 -6.49 4.12 -13.03
CA VAL A 507 -5.60 4.77 -12.07
C VAL A 507 -6.22 6.10 -11.65
N ILE A 508 -6.41 6.29 -10.34
CA ILE A 508 -6.86 7.54 -9.73
C ILE A 508 -5.70 8.14 -8.95
N HIS A 509 -5.44 9.44 -9.07
CA HIS A 509 -4.37 10.07 -8.31
C HIS A 509 -4.66 11.53 -8.00
N GLY A 510 -4.43 11.93 -6.75
CA GLY A 510 -4.51 13.31 -6.29
C GLY A 510 -3.35 14.14 -6.82
N MET A 511 -3.65 15.33 -7.37
CA MET A 511 -2.62 16.22 -7.93
C MET A 511 -1.70 16.82 -6.86
N ASP A 512 -2.18 16.90 -5.63
CA ASP A 512 -1.45 17.43 -4.47
C ASP A 512 -0.95 16.31 -3.55
N ASP A 513 -0.77 15.09 -4.07
CA ASP A 513 -0.24 13.98 -3.27
C ASP A 513 1.20 14.28 -2.84
N GLY A 514 1.35 14.57 -1.54
CA GLY A 514 2.63 14.89 -0.93
C GLY A 514 3.39 13.68 -0.40
N LEU A 515 2.77 12.49 -0.36
CA LEU A 515 3.40 11.27 0.15
C LEU A 515 3.90 10.36 -0.99
N VAL A 516 3.08 10.19 -2.00
CA VAL A 516 3.38 9.42 -3.22
C VAL A 516 3.19 10.34 -4.43
N PRO A 517 4.13 11.27 -4.70
CA PRO A 517 3.91 12.32 -5.68
C PRO A 517 3.59 11.77 -7.07
N ILE A 518 2.52 12.31 -7.67
CA ILE A 518 1.98 11.86 -8.96
C ILE A 518 3.03 11.86 -10.08
N GLY A 519 3.89 12.90 -10.12
CA GLY A 519 4.96 13.05 -11.12
C GLY A 519 6.07 11.99 -11.02
N MET A 520 6.17 11.30 -9.88
CA MET A 520 7.18 10.25 -9.65
C MET A 520 6.62 8.84 -9.86
N THR A 521 5.31 8.68 -9.83
CA THR A 521 4.61 7.39 -9.83
C THR A 521 3.67 7.26 -11.04
N SER A 522 2.41 7.66 -10.91
CA SER A 522 1.40 7.45 -11.96
C SER A 522 1.74 8.11 -13.29
N ASP A 523 2.30 9.32 -13.29
CA ASP A 523 2.74 10.00 -14.53
C ASP A 523 3.86 9.25 -15.25
N ARG A 524 4.56 8.35 -14.56
CA ARG A 524 5.59 7.46 -15.14
C ARG A 524 5.01 6.12 -15.56
N TYR A 525 4.10 5.56 -14.76
CA TYR A 525 3.53 4.24 -15.01
C TYR A 525 2.51 4.25 -16.16
N VAL A 526 1.62 5.23 -16.24
CA VAL A 526 0.56 5.27 -17.25
C VAL A 526 1.11 5.25 -18.68
N PRO A 527 2.15 6.02 -19.05
CA PRO A 527 2.77 5.90 -20.37
C PRO A 527 3.38 4.53 -20.65
N LEU A 528 4.00 3.88 -19.63
CA LEU A 528 4.52 2.53 -19.74
C LEU A 528 3.41 1.54 -20.08
N ALA A 529 2.31 1.59 -19.33
CA ALA A 529 1.15 0.71 -19.52
C ALA A 529 0.50 0.89 -20.91
N ARG A 530 0.33 2.13 -21.36
CA ARG A 530 -0.21 2.46 -22.69
C ARG A 530 0.68 1.94 -23.82
N LYS A 531 1.98 2.10 -23.69
CA LYS A 531 2.95 1.57 -24.65
C LYS A 531 2.88 0.05 -24.79
N ALA A 532 2.53 -0.64 -23.70
CA ALA A 532 2.32 -2.09 -23.69
C ALA A 532 0.95 -2.53 -24.26
N GLY A 533 0.05 -1.59 -24.53
CA GLY A 533 -1.29 -1.87 -25.04
C GLY A 533 -2.31 -2.23 -23.96
N ALA A 534 -2.10 -1.81 -22.71
CA ALA A 534 -3.13 -1.90 -21.67
C ALA A 534 -4.28 -0.92 -21.95
N GLN A 535 -5.50 -1.30 -21.57
CA GLN A 535 -6.68 -0.43 -21.60
C GLN A 535 -6.71 0.38 -20.30
N ILE A 536 -5.98 1.49 -20.25
CA ILE A 536 -5.80 2.27 -19.02
C ILE A 536 -6.48 3.64 -19.10
N ALA A 537 -7.39 3.90 -18.14
CA ALA A 537 -7.95 5.21 -17.84
C ALA A 537 -7.18 5.86 -16.68
N TYR A 538 -6.96 7.17 -16.79
CA TYR A 538 -6.22 7.93 -15.80
C TYR A 538 -7.02 9.15 -15.31
N TRP A 539 -7.48 9.07 -14.05
CA TRP A 539 -8.21 10.13 -13.36
C TRP A 539 -7.26 10.93 -12.48
N ARG A 540 -7.01 12.17 -12.84
CA ARG A 540 -6.20 13.11 -12.05
C ARG A 540 -7.14 14.07 -11.33
N VAL A 541 -7.09 14.07 -9.99
CA VAL A 541 -8.03 14.80 -9.14
C VAL A 541 -7.33 16.02 -8.57
N ASP A 542 -7.75 17.22 -8.98
CA ASP A 542 -7.26 18.49 -8.42
C ASP A 542 -7.74 18.61 -6.96
N ASN A 543 -7.01 19.36 -6.12
CA ASN A 543 -7.35 19.53 -4.71
C ASN A 543 -7.52 18.20 -3.95
N ALA A 544 -6.74 17.19 -4.29
CA ALA A 544 -6.73 15.91 -3.59
C ALA A 544 -5.30 15.54 -3.24
N GLN A 545 -5.14 15.01 -2.04
CA GLN A 545 -3.87 14.57 -1.50
C GLN A 545 -3.98 13.10 -1.06
N HIS A 546 -2.97 12.51 -0.43
CA HIS A 546 -2.85 11.07 -0.25
C HIS A 546 -3.86 10.42 0.70
N PHE A 547 -4.22 11.09 1.81
CA PHE A 547 -5.01 10.47 2.89
C PHE A 547 -6.37 11.16 3.11
N ASP A 548 -7.48 10.48 2.86
CA ASP A 548 -8.79 11.01 3.21
C ASP A 548 -8.92 11.25 4.72
N ALA A 549 -8.30 10.40 5.55
CA ALA A 549 -8.34 10.52 7.00
C ALA A 549 -7.83 11.88 7.54
N VAL A 550 -6.93 12.58 6.84
CA VAL A 550 -6.45 13.90 7.26
C VAL A 550 -7.49 15.01 7.07
N LEU A 551 -8.56 14.77 6.32
CA LEU A 551 -9.68 15.71 6.18
C LEU A 551 -10.46 15.90 7.50
N ALA A 552 -10.17 15.09 8.51
CA ALA A 552 -10.59 15.34 9.89
C ALA A 552 -10.06 16.69 10.42
N PHE A 553 -8.92 17.17 9.92
CA PHE A 553 -8.36 18.46 10.32
C PHE A 553 -8.97 19.61 9.50
N PRO A 554 -9.44 20.70 10.13
CA PRO A 554 -10.13 21.80 9.46
C PRO A 554 -9.38 22.40 8.27
N ASP A 555 -8.07 22.66 8.41
CA ASP A 555 -7.28 23.29 7.36
C ASP A 555 -7.03 22.38 6.15
N TYR A 556 -7.07 21.05 6.35
CA TYR A 556 -7.00 20.09 5.24
C TYR A 556 -8.32 20.01 4.50
N ARG A 557 -9.48 19.90 5.18
CA ARG A 557 -10.78 19.82 4.51
C ARG A 557 -11.20 21.12 3.80
N LYS A 558 -10.59 22.27 4.16
CA LYS A 558 -10.77 23.52 3.42
C LYS A 558 -10.06 23.53 2.07
N ARG A 559 -9.06 22.66 1.89
CA ARG A 559 -8.18 22.64 0.72
C ARG A 559 -8.36 21.41 -0.14
N TYR A 560 -8.73 20.28 0.44
CA TYR A 560 -8.71 19.00 -0.22
C TYR A 560 -10.06 18.29 -0.19
N VAL A 561 -10.25 17.41 -1.17
CA VAL A 561 -11.39 16.50 -1.30
C VAL A 561 -10.95 15.06 -1.01
N PRO A 562 -11.87 14.17 -0.60
CA PRO A 562 -11.57 12.75 -0.44
C PRO A 562 -11.33 12.07 -1.81
N LEU A 563 -10.49 11.03 -1.85
CA LEU A 563 -10.22 10.20 -3.04
C LEU A 563 -11.09 8.94 -3.10
N LEU A 564 -11.58 8.42 -1.98
CA LEU A 564 -12.42 7.22 -1.96
C LEU A 564 -13.69 7.31 -2.84
N PRO A 565 -14.39 8.44 -2.96
CA PRO A 565 -15.54 8.56 -3.86
C PRO A 565 -15.20 8.24 -5.33
N TYR A 566 -14.00 8.62 -5.77
CA TYR A 566 -13.54 8.34 -7.13
C TYR A 566 -13.16 6.87 -7.30
N MET A 567 -12.58 6.26 -6.25
CA MET A 567 -12.31 4.83 -6.25
C MET A 567 -13.62 4.03 -6.41
N PHE A 568 -14.66 4.36 -5.64
CA PHE A 568 -15.94 3.67 -5.72
C PHE A 568 -16.61 3.89 -7.08
N ALA A 569 -16.59 5.12 -7.60
CA ALA A 569 -17.14 5.41 -8.93
C ALA A 569 -16.40 4.67 -10.05
N ALA A 570 -15.09 4.55 -9.96
CA ALA A 570 -14.31 3.77 -10.93
C ALA A 570 -14.62 2.27 -10.83
N MET A 571 -14.76 1.74 -9.60
CA MET A 571 -15.18 0.35 -9.38
C MET A 571 -16.57 0.08 -9.94
N ASP A 572 -17.54 0.99 -9.73
CA ASP A 572 -18.88 0.90 -10.29
C ASP A 572 -18.84 0.83 -11.82
N GLN A 573 -18.12 1.74 -12.47
CA GLN A 573 -18.04 1.81 -13.93
C GLN A 573 -17.33 0.59 -14.53
N VAL A 574 -16.25 0.14 -13.89
CA VAL A 574 -15.53 -1.08 -14.31
C VAL A 574 -16.40 -2.31 -14.11
N TRP A 575 -17.10 -2.40 -12.99
CA TRP A 575 -17.99 -3.52 -12.69
C TRP A 575 -19.18 -3.59 -13.67
N ASP A 576 -19.78 -2.44 -13.97
CA ASP A 576 -20.84 -2.33 -15.00
C ASP A 576 -20.36 -2.88 -16.35
N HIS A 577 -19.11 -2.60 -16.76
CA HIS A 577 -18.51 -3.16 -17.97
C HIS A 577 -18.30 -4.68 -17.88
N LEU A 578 -17.84 -5.18 -16.74
CA LEU A 578 -17.65 -6.63 -16.54
C LEU A 578 -18.98 -7.42 -16.56
N GLU A 579 -20.07 -6.79 -16.13
CA GLU A 579 -21.40 -7.39 -16.23
C GLU A 579 -22.00 -7.28 -17.63
N ASP A 580 -21.78 -6.16 -18.30
CA ASP A 580 -22.27 -5.88 -19.65
C ASP A 580 -21.16 -5.24 -20.50
N PRO A 581 -20.43 -6.03 -21.30
CA PRO A 581 -19.35 -5.53 -22.16
C PRO A 581 -19.77 -4.46 -23.19
N ALA A 582 -21.07 -4.23 -23.41
CA ALA A 582 -21.55 -3.13 -24.24
C ALA A 582 -21.41 -1.76 -23.53
N ARG A 583 -21.28 -1.74 -22.21
CA ARG A 583 -20.97 -0.52 -21.45
C ARG A 583 -19.50 -0.16 -21.62
N ALA A 584 -19.23 1.11 -21.91
CA ALA A 584 -17.86 1.56 -22.12
C ALA A 584 -17.07 1.62 -20.80
N LEU A 585 -15.78 1.31 -20.87
CA LEU A 585 -14.84 1.51 -19.78
C LEU A 585 -14.63 3.00 -19.48
N PRO A 586 -14.24 3.35 -18.24
CA PRO A 586 -13.85 4.72 -17.89
C PRO A 586 -12.82 5.29 -18.87
N GLN A 587 -12.92 6.59 -19.11
CA GLN A 587 -12.00 7.35 -19.95
C GLN A 587 -11.10 8.25 -19.10
N ASP A 588 -10.01 8.76 -19.69
CA ASP A 588 -9.15 9.74 -19.02
C ASP A 588 -9.95 10.97 -18.57
N ALA A 589 -9.66 11.43 -17.36
CA ALA A 589 -10.25 12.66 -16.84
C ALA A 589 -9.25 13.47 -16.00
N ARG A 590 -9.32 14.80 -16.16
CA ARG A 590 -8.86 15.72 -15.13
C ARG A 590 -10.07 16.27 -14.41
N ILE A 591 -10.17 15.96 -13.14
CA ILE A 591 -11.34 16.22 -12.31
C ILE A 591 -11.04 17.44 -11.47
N GLN A 592 -11.93 18.43 -11.48
CA GLN A 592 -11.79 19.71 -10.78
C GLN A 592 -12.87 19.84 -9.69
N PRO A 593 -12.71 19.16 -8.55
CA PRO A 593 -13.66 19.24 -7.46
C PRO A 593 -13.49 20.51 -6.64
N THR A 594 -14.51 20.80 -5.83
CA THR A 594 -14.49 21.91 -4.87
C THR A 594 -14.44 21.36 -3.45
N PRO A 595 -13.42 21.71 -2.63
CA PRO A 595 -13.37 21.33 -1.24
C PRO A 595 -14.58 21.81 -0.43
N ARG A 596 -15.04 21.02 0.53
CA ARG A 596 -16.26 21.29 1.31
C ARG A 596 -16.13 22.44 2.32
N ALA A 597 -14.92 22.85 2.66
CA ALA A 597 -14.61 23.78 3.73
C ALA A 597 -15.25 23.35 5.08
N GLU A 598 -16.11 24.19 5.69
CA GLU A 598 -16.79 23.88 6.94
C GLU A 598 -18.19 23.25 6.73
N ALA A 599 -18.69 23.25 5.49
CA ALA A 599 -20.00 22.66 5.16
C ALA A 599 -19.91 21.12 5.06
N PRO A 600 -21.02 20.40 5.18
CA PRO A 600 -21.08 19.00 4.81
C PRO A 600 -20.76 18.82 3.31
N LEU A 601 -20.03 17.77 2.98
CA LEU A 601 -19.71 17.41 1.59
C LEU A 601 -21.00 17.18 0.79
N GLN A 602 -21.05 17.70 -0.42
CA GLN A 602 -22.11 17.46 -1.39
C GLN A 602 -21.56 16.70 -2.59
N ARG A 603 -22.39 15.88 -3.21
CA ARG A 603 -21.97 15.02 -4.34
C ARG A 603 -21.48 15.87 -5.54
N GLU A 604 -22.13 17.00 -5.78
CA GLU A 604 -21.82 17.93 -6.87
C GLU A 604 -20.42 18.54 -6.74
N GLN A 605 -19.93 18.69 -5.53
CA GLN A 605 -18.58 19.20 -5.25
C GLN A 605 -17.48 18.26 -5.77
N LEU A 606 -17.76 16.97 -5.87
CA LEU A 606 -16.80 15.96 -6.28
C LEU A 606 -16.55 15.93 -7.79
N SER A 607 -17.48 16.43 -8.61
CA SER A 607 -17.34 16.42 -10.08
C SER A 607 -16.97 15.04 -10.65
N ILE A 608 -17.53 13.97 -10.08
CA ILE A 608 -17.22 12.59 -10.47
C ILE A 608 -17.57 12.38 -11.94
N PRO A 609 -16.66 11.81 -12.78
CA PRO A 609 -16.97 11.54 -14.18
C PRO A 609 -18.19 10.62 -14.32
N ALA A 610 -19.13 11.01 -15.19
CA ALA A 610 -20.26 10.16 -15.51
C ALA A 610 -19.78 8.88 -16.21
N ALA A 611 -20.53 7.78 -16.01
CA ALA A 611 -20.27 6.57 -16.77
C ALA A 611 -20.48 6.87 -18.27
N PRO A 612 -19.52 6.48 -19.15
CA PRO A 612 -19.69 6.69 -20.58
C PRO A 612 -20.94 5.95 -21.08
N GLY A 613 -21.83 6.66 -21.78
CA GLY A 613 -22.97 6.04 -22.49
C GLY A 613 -24.25 5.85 -21.68
N ARG A 614 -24.53 6.69 -20.69
CA ARG A 614 -25.92 6.90 -20.18
C ARG A 614 -26.54 8.10 -20.83
#